data_8eee4149aba070b44d36d763f4482b83
#
_entry.id   8eee4149aba070b44d36d763f4482b83
#
_cell.length_a   1.000
_cell.length_b   1.000
_cell.length_c   1.000
_cell.angle_alpha   90.00
_cell.angle_beta   90.00
_cell.angle_gamma   90.00
#
_symmetry.space_group_name_H-M   'P 1'
#
loop_
_entity.id
_entity.type
_entity.pdbx_description
1 polymer ?
#
loop_
_entity_poly.entity_id
_entity_poly.type
_entity_poly.pdbx_seq_one_letter_code
_entity_poly.pdbx_strand_id
1 'polypeptide(L)'
;MASEPLDPIPLSALQHWCYCPRQCALIHVEQVFEDNLYTQRGQALHKRVDDPGVEVRDGLRTERALPLFSDRLGLVGKADVVEFLPDGTPYPVEYKHGSRHKRADIAACDDVQLAAQAMCLEEMFGRPVPEGALYYAFSRRRRIVAVDQDLRAKTKDAI
;
A
#
# COMPACT_ATOMS: atom_id res chain seq x y z
N MET A 1 14.27 -27.94 -15.66
CA MET A 1 14.85 -26.58 -15.71
C MET A 1 14.27 -25.77 -14.56
N ALA A 2 15.10 -25.27 -13.70
CA ALA A 2 14.63 -24.29 -12.72
C ALA A 2 14.26 -23.02 -13.49
N SER A 3 13.00 -22.58 -13.41
CA SER A 3 12.62 -21.26 -13.92
C SER A 3 13.40 -20.21 -13.15
N GLU A 4 13.99 -19.26 -13.85
CA GLU A 4 14.56 -18.10 -13.17
C GLU A 4 13.50 -17.49 -12.26
N PRO A 5 13.85 -17.10 -11.03
CA PRO A 5 12.89 -16.45 -10.16
C PRO A 5 12.43 -15.14 -10.82
N LEU A 6 11.12 -15.00 -10.97
CA LEU A 6 10.56 -13.75 -11.47
C LEU A 6 10.91 -12.62 -10.49
N ASP A 7 11.26 -11.48 -11.04
CA ASP A 7 11.47 -10.29 -10.21
C ASP A 7 10.20 -9.95 -9.43
N PRO A 8 10.33 -9.60 -8.16
CA PRO A 8 9.15 -9.27 -7.35
C PRO A 8 8.46 -8.01 -7.86
N ILE A 9 7.14 -8.00 -7.77
CA ILE A 9 6.30 -6.88 -8.22
C ILE A 9 6.26 -5.83 -7.11
N PRO A 10 6.58 -4.56 -7.43
CA PRO A 10 6.39 -3.47 -6.47
C PRO A 10 4.92 -3.28 -6.10
N LEU A 11 4.63 -3.12 -4.82
CA LEU A 11 3.25 -2.90 -4.35
C LEU A 11 2.56 -1.72 -5.04
N SER A 12 3.29 -0.64 -5.30
CA SER A 12 2.77 0.53 -6.03
C SER A 12 2.32 0.21 -7.45
N ALA A 13 2.90 -0.80 -8.08
CA ALA A 13 2.51 -1.21 -9.43
C ALA A 13 1.08 -1.73 -9.49
N LEU A 14 0.56 -2.32 -8.42
CA LEU A 14 -0.82 -2.81 -8.37
C LEU A 14 -1.83 -1.68 -8.48
N GLN A 15 -1.60 -0.60 -7.78
CA GLN A 15 -2.47 0.59 -7.84
C GLN A 15 -2.39 1.24 -9.24
N HIS A 16 -1.18 1.37 -9.79
CA HIS A 16 -0.98 1.92 -11.13
C HIS A 16 -1.65 1.06 -12.21
N TRP A 17 -1.52 -0.25 -12.11
CA TRP A 17 -2.17 -1.20 -13.02
C TRP A 17 -3.69 -1.09 -12.97
N CYS A 18 -4.25 -1.09 -11.78
CA CYS A 18 -5.69 -0.96 -11.57
C CYS A 18 -6.22 0.37 -12.10
N TYR A 19 -5.48 1.45 -11.89
CA TYR A 19 -5.85 2.79 -12.35
C TYR A 19 -5.73 2.94 -13.86
N CYS A 20 -4.58 2.57 -14.42
CA CYS A 20 -4.31 2.68 -15.86
C CYS A 20 -3.14 1.75 -16.24
N PRO A 21 -3.40 0.62 -16.93
CA PRO A 21 -2.34 -0.29 -17.35
C PRO A 21 -1.23 0.36 -18.17
N ARG A 22 -1.57 1.34 -19.00
CA ARG A 22 -0.60 2.10 -19.78
C ARG A 22 0.34 2.92 -18.88
N GLN A 23 -0.20 3.60 -17.89
CA GLN A 23 0.58 4.35 -16.91
C GLN A 23 1.51 3.43 -16.12
N CYS A 24 1.01 2.26 -15.72
CA CYS A 24 1.81 1.25 -15.05
C CYS A 24 3.00 0.82 -15.91
N ALA A 25 2.78 0.54 -17.21
CA ALA A 25 3.82 0.17 -18.13
C ALA A 25 4.86 1.30 -18.31
N LEU A 26 4.42 2.54 -18.44
CA LEU A 26 5.32 3.69 -18.59
C LEU A 26 6.20 3.90 -17.35
N ILE A 27 5.66 3.71 -16.16
CA ILE A 27 6.41 3.90 -14.92
C ILE A 27 7.35 2.73 -14.64
N HIS A 28 6.87 1.50 -14.75
CA HIS A 28 7.58 0.31 -14.26
C HIS A 28 8.37 -0.45 -15.32
N VAL A 29 7.96 -0.37 -16.57
CA VAL A 29 8.63 -1.07 -17.67
C VAL A 29 9.51 -0.10 -18.47
N GLU A 30 8.96 1.01 -18.91
CA GLU A 30 9.69 2.00 -19.71
C GLU A 30 10.42 3.05 -18.87
N GLN A 31 10.09 3.14 -17.58
CA GLN A 31 10.70 4.08 -16.63
C GLN A 31 10.60 5.55 -17.06
N VAL A 32 9.53 5.88 -17.78
CA VAL A 32 9.23 7.25 -18.17
C VAL A 32 8.31 7.87 -17.12
N PHE A 33 8.79 8.89 -16.46
CA PHE A 33 8.03 9.59 -15.44
C PHE A 33 8.24 11.09 -15.53
N GLU A 34 7.15 11.84 -15.74
CA GLU A 34 7.15 13.29 -15.70
C GLU A 34 6.47 13.79 -14.43
N ASP A 35 7.19 14.58 -13.66
CA ASP A 35 6.65 15.20 -12.45
C ASP A 35 5.65 16.29 -12.78
N ASN A 36 4.55 16.31 -12.05
CA ASN A 36 3.59 17.40 -12.06
C ASN A 36 3.30 17.84 -10.61
N LEU A 37 2.48 18.89 -10.46
CA LEU A 37 2.16 19.45 -9.15
C LEU A 37 1.58 18.40 -8.17
N TYR A 38 0.75 17.49 -8.67
CA TYR A 38 0.13 16.45 -7.84
C TYR A 38 1.13 15.39 -7.39
N THR A 39 2.02 14.95 -8.29
CA THR A 39 3.08 14.00 -7.94
C THR A 39 4.09 14.61 -6.98
N GLN A 40 4.46 15.88 -7.16
CA GLN A 40 5.34 16.60 -6.23
C GLN A 40 4.73 16.73 -4.83
N ARG A 41 3.43 17.03 -4.75
CA ARG A 41 2.71 17.06 -3.46
C ARG A 41 2.64 15.69 -2.80
N GLY A 42 2.37 14.66 -3.57
CA GLY A 42 2.40 13.28 -3.11
C GLY A 42 3.78 12.89 -2.58
N GLN A 43 4.84 13.21 -3.30
CA GLN A 43 6.22 12.97 -2.87
C GLN A 43 6.56 13.72 -1.59
N ALA A 44 6.13 14.99 -1.45
CA ALA A 44 6.34 15.78 -0.24
C ALA A 44 5.62 15.17 0.97
N LEU A 45 4.42 14.61 0.78
CA LEU A 45 3.70 13.88 1.82
C LEU A 45 4.44 12.60 2.20
N HIS A 46 4.85 11.79 1.23
CA HIS A 46 5.57 10.54 1.46
C HIS A 46 6.93 10.78 2.10
N LYS A 47 7.60 11.87 1.78
CA LYS A 47 8.87 12.23 2.42
C LYS A 47 8.77 12.30 3.95
N ARG A 48 7.61 12.69 4.48
CA ARG A 48 7.38 12.73 5.93
C ARG A 48 7.21 11.34 6.54
N VAL A 49 6.65 10.38 5.80
CA VAL A 49 6.40 9.01 6.26
C VAL A 49 7.47 8.02 5.77
N ASP A 50 8.27 8.41 4.79
CA ASP A 50 9.39 7.61 4.27
C ASP A 50 10.62 7.59 5.18
N ASP A 51 10.65 8.45 6.19
CA ASP A 51 11.69 8.44 7.20
C ASP A 51 11.43 7.28 8.17
N PRO A 52 12.27 6.21 8.13
CA PRO A 52 12.04 5.05 8.98
C PRO A 52 12.07 5.43 10.45
N GLY A 53 11.10 4.92 11.20
CA GLY A 53 11.04 5.18 12.62
C GLY A 53 10.04 4.31 13.33
N VAL A 54 10.30 4.07 14.59
CA VAL A 54 9.38 3.38 15.50
C VAL A 54 8.95 4.40 16.54
N GLU A 55 7.66 4.57 16.69
CA GLU A 55 7.09 5.47 17.69
C GLU A 55 6.15 4.66 18.59
N VAL A 56 6.26 4.88 19.90
CA VAL A 56 5.33 4.30 20.86
C VAL A 56 4.60 5.46 21.52
N ARG A 57 3.29 5.52 21.30
CA ARG A 57 2.43 6.55 21.84
C ARG A 57 1.20 5.89 22.51
N ASP A 58 0.93 6.26 23.75
CA ASP A 58 -0.17 5.69 24.54
C ASP A 58 -0.15 4.14 24.57
N GLY A 59 1.04 3.55 24.59
CA GLY A 59 1.22 2.09 24.59
C GLY A 59 1.04 1.43 23.22
N LEU A 60 0.73 2.19 22.16
CA LEU A 60 0.62 1.69 20.80
C LEU A 60 1.89 1.96 20.01
N ARG A 61 2.40 0.90 19.41
CA ARG A 61 3.58 0.97 18.53
C ARG A 61 3.15 1.34 17.12
N THR A 62 3.88 2.26 16.52
CA THR A 62 3.71 2.65 15.12
C THR A 62 5.06 2.59 14.43
N GLU A 63 5.13 1.94 13.29
CA GLU A 63 6.33 1.92 12.44
C GLU A 63 6.09 2.64 11.13
N ARG A 64 7.03 3.50 10.74
CA ARG A 64 7.01 4.21 9.46
C ARG A 64 7.97 3.57 8.48
N ALA A 65 7.60 3.62 7.19
CA ALA A 65 8.41 3.09 6.08
C ALA A 65 8.85 1.64 6.33
N LEU A 66 7.92 0.82 6.84
CA LEU A 66 8.21 -0.58 7.10
C LEU A 66 8.35 -1.34 5.78
N PRO A 67 9.51 -1.98 5.51
CA PRO A 67 9.65 -2.83 4.35
C PRO A 67 8.67 -4.01 4.38
N LEU A 68 8.01 -4.24 3.27
CA LEU A 68 7.03 -5.33 3.08
C LEU A 68 7.49 -6.28 2.00
N PHE A 69 7.21 -7.55 2.19
CA PHE A 69 7.41 -8.57 1.17
C PHE A 69 6.39 -9.70 1.31
N SER A 70 6.19 -10.40 0.22
CA SER A 70 5.50 -11.68 0.20
C SER A 70 6.19 -12.57 -0.82
N ASP A 71 6.85 -13.61 -0.36
CA ASP A 71 7.46 -14.60 -1.24
C ASP A 71 6.38 -15.39 -1.98
N ARG A 72 5.29 -15.70 -1.30
CA ARG A 72 4.17 -16.44 -1.85
C ARG A 72 3.46 -15.71 -2.98
N LEU A 73 3.32 -14.38 -2.88
CA LEU A 73 2.66 -13.56 -3.88
C LEU A 73 3.63 -12.87 -4.84
N GLY A 74 4.93 -12.93 -4.56
CA GLY A 74 5.94 -12.25 -5.37
C GLY A 74 5.86 -10.73 -5.27
N LEU A 75 5.58 -10.19 -4.08
CA LEU A 75 5.42 -8.77 -3.85
C LEU A 75 6.56 -8.20 -3.00
N VAL A 76 6.90 -6.95 -3.27
CA VAL A 76 7.88 -6.18 -2.50
C VAL A 76 7.45 -4.71 -2.44
N GLY A 77 7.80 -4.03 -1.35
CA GLY A 77 7.52 -2.60 -1.19
C GLY A 77 7.73 -2.15 0.23
N LYS A 78 7.02 -1.10 0.61
CA LYS A 78 6.99 -0.63 1.99
C LYS A 78 5.62 -0.04 2.31
N ALA A 79 5.22 -0.15 3.58
CA ALA A 79 4.05 0.54 4.10
C ALA A 79 4.45 1.93 4.58
N ASP A 80 3.63 2.93 4.30
CA ASP A 80 3.85 4.28 4.83
C ASP A 80 3.86 4.26 6.35
N VAL A 81 2.82 3.65 6.94
CA VAL A 81 2.68 3.49 8.37
C VAL A 81 2.05 2.14 8.68
N VAL A 82 2.55 1.46 9.69
CA VAL A 82 1.89 0.29 10.29
C VAL A 82 1.70 0.57 11.77
N GLU A 83 0.45 0.61 12.18
CA GLU A 83 0.06 0.68 13.58
C GLU A 83 -0.12 -0.75 14.11
N PHE A 84 0.37 -1.03 15.30
CA PHE A 84 0.17 -2.33 15.94
C PHE A 84 -0.93 -2.19 16.98
N LEU A 85 -2.03 -2.91 16.78
CA LEU A 85 -3.15 -2.93 17.72
C LEU A 85 -2.72 -3.53 19.06
N PRO A 86 -3.50 -3.34 20.15
CA PRO A 86 -3.13 -3.86 21.47
C PRO A 86 -2.84 -5.36 21.53
N ASP A 87 -3.49 -6.16 20.67
CA ASP A 87 -3.26 -7.59 20.53
C ASP A 87 -2.04 -7.95 19.65
N GLY A 88 -1.35 -6.93 19.11
CA GLY A 88 -0.21 -7.10 18.21
C GLY A 88 -0.56 -7.23 16.73
N THR A 89 -1.84 -7.14 16.36
CA THR A 89 -2.26 -7.20 14.95
C THR A 89 -1.73 -5.99 14.18
N PRO A 90 -1.00 -6.20 13.07
CA PRO A 90 -0.59 -5.09 12.21
C PRO A 90 -1.81 -4.42 11.56
N TYR A 91 -1.76 -3.10 11.48
CA TYR A 91 -2.81 -2.29 10.87
C TYR A 91 -2.16 -1.31 9.89
N PRO A 92 -2.17 -1.61 8.59
CA PRO A 92 -1.53 -0.75 7.61
C PRO A 92 -2.34 0.52 7.37
N VAL A 93 -1.64 1.65 7.28
CA VAL A 93 -2.20 2.96 6.93
C VAL A 93 -1.42 3.53 5.77
N GLU A 94 -2.08 3.64 4.63
CA GLU A 94 -1.51 4.21 3.41
C GLU A 94 -1.88 5.68 3.31
N TYR A 95 -0.89 6.54 3.05
CA TYR A 95 -1.10 7.97 2.89
C TYR A 95 -1.33 8.32 1.43
N LYS A 96 -2.42 9.05 1.18
CA LYS A 96 -2.77 9.55 -0.15
C LYS A 96 -2.90 11.08 -0.13
N HIS A 97 -2.35 11.72 -1.15
CA HIS A 97 -2.67 13.11 -1.44
C HIS A 97 -4.06 13.16 -2.10
N GLY A 98 -4.90 14.05 -1.65
CA GLY A 98 -6.25 14.19 -2.20
C GLY A 98 -7.33 14.08 -1.15
N SER A 99 -8.57 13.98 -1.62
CA SER A 99 -9.75 13.94 -0.77
C SER A 99 -10.23 12.51 -0.53
N ARG A 100 -10.86 12.29 0.62
CA ARG A 100 -11.61 11.07 0.92
C ARG A 100 -12.73 10.81 -0.10
N HIS A 101 -13.28 11.86 -0.69
CA HIS A 101 -14.38 11.77 -1.68
C HIS A 101 -13.82 11.55 -3.08
N LYS A 102 -13.22 10.40 -3.32
CA LYS A 102 -12.79 9.95 -4.62
C LYS A 102 -13.91 9.24 -5.35
N ARG A 103 -13.80 9.19 -6.69
CA ARG A 103 -14.64 8.31 -7.49
C ARG A 103 -14.42 6.87 -7.06
N ALA A 104 -15.48 6.05 -7.14
CA ALA A 104 -15.46 4.66 -6.68
C ALA A 104 -14.38 3.80 -7.38
N ASP A 105 -14.15 4.03 -8.67
CA ASP A 105 -13.12 3.31 -9.44
C ASP A 105 -11.69 3.64 -8.96
N ILE A 106 -11.41 4.88 -8.63
CA ILE A 106 -10.12 5.31 -8.08
C ILE A 106 -9.94 4.78 -6.65
N ALA A 107 -10.98 4.85 -5.84
CA ALA A 107 -10.97 4.31 -4.48
C ALA A 107 -10.71 2.79 -4.48
N ALA A 108 -11.27 2.06 -5.43
CA ALA A 108 -11.04 0.62 -5.58
C ALA A 108 -9.57 0.30 -5.85
N CYS A 109 -8.86 1.14 -6.63
CA CYS A 109 -7.43 0.96 -6.88
C CYS A 109 -6.59 1.18 -5.62
N ASP A 110 -6.94 2.17 -4.82
CA ASP A 110 -6.30 2.40 -3.53
C ASP A 110 -6.53 1.22 -2.57
N ASP A 111 -7.73 0.64 -2.58
CA ASP A 111 -8.08 -0.51 -1.76
C ASP A 111 -7.26 -1.76 -2.13
N VAL A 112 -7.02 -2.00 -3.42
CA VAL A 112 -6.17 -3.10 -3.91
C VAL A 112 -4.74 -2.95 -3.39
N GLN A 113 -4.17 -1.77 -3.43
CA GLN A 113 -2.83 -1.52 -2.90
C GLN A 113 -2.77 -1.78 -1.38
N LEU A 114 -3.75 -1.30 -0.63
CA LEU A 114 -3.82 -1.52 0.81
C LEU A 114 -4.01 -2.99 1.16
N ALA A 115 -4.87 -3.70 0.43
CA ALA A 115 -5.06 -5.14 0.62
C ALA A 115 -3.77 -5.93 0.37
N ALA A 116 -3.01 -5.56 -0.65
CA ALA A 116 -1.71 -6.17 -0.91
C ALA A 116 -0.72 -5.97 0.24
N GLN A 117 -0.71 -4.78 0.84
CA GLN A 117 0.09 -4.52 2.05
C GLN A 117 -0.36 -5.40 3.21
N ALA A 118 -1.67 -5.52 3.45
CA ALA A 118 -2.21 -6.38 4.49
C ALA A 118 -1.81 -7.86 4.28
N MET A 119 -1.87 -8.34 3.05
CA MET A 119 -1.49 -9.71 2.71
C MET A 119 0.00 -9.97 2.92
N CYS A 120 0.87 -8.99 2.63
CA CYS A 120 2.29 -9.07 2.97
C CYS A 120 2.50 -9.14 4.49
N LEU A 121 1.81 -8.30 5.25
CA LEU A 121 1.89 -8.29 6.71
C LEU A 121 1.42 -9.61 7.32
N GLU A 122 0.38 -10.22 6.76
CA GLU A 122 -0.08 -11.53 7.21
C GLU A 122 1.01 -12.60 7.08
N GLU A 123 1.73 -12.62 5.96
CA GLU A 123 2.83 -13.54 5.74
C GLU A 123 4.00 -13.25 6.68
N MET A 124 4.38 -11.97 6.82
CA MET A 124 5.51 -11.55 7.63
C MET A 124 5.29 -11.80 9.12
N PHE A 125 4.09 -11.58 9.63
CA PHE A 125 3.77 -11.69 11.05
C PHE A 125 3.01 -12.96 11.43
N GLY A 126 2.60 -13.77 10.46
CA GLY A 126 1.96 -15.05 10.71
C GLY A 126 0.59 -14.95 11.38
N ARG A 127 -0.17 -13.90 11.11
CA ARG A 127 -1.49 -13.66 11.68
C ARG A 127 -2.41 -12.88 10.74
N PRO A 128 -3.74 -13.03 10.86
CA PRO A 128 -4.67 -12.30 10.00
C PRO A 128 -4.57 -10.77 10.15
N VAL A 129 -4.69 -10.07 9.02
CA VAL A 129 -4.79 -8.60 8.95
C VAL A 129 -6.10 -8.27 8.23
N PRO A 130 -7.21 -8.19 8.97
CA PRO A 130 -8.54 -8.09 8.36
C PRO A 130 -8.91 -6.69 7.90
N GLU A 131 -8.13 -5.67 8.25
CA GLU A 131 -8.50 -4.28 8.08
C GLU A 131 -7.27 -3.40 8.00
N GLY A 132 -7.40 -2.27 7.31
CA GLY A 132 -6.43 -1.19 7.28
C GLY A 132 -7.14 0.13 7.00
N ALA A 133 -6.39 1.20 6.76
CA ALA A 133 -6.96 2.50 6.46
C ALA A 133 -6.18 3.24 5.38
N LEU A 134 -6.90 4.08 4.66
CA LEU A 134 -6.34 5.08 3.76
C LEU A 134 -6.49 6.45 4.42
N TYR A 135 -5.39 7.16 4.55
CA TYR A 135 -5.39 8.52 5.08
C TYR A 135 -5.27 9.51 3.94
N TYR A 136 -6.27 10.37 3.80
CA TYR A 136 -6.31 11.39 2.77
C TYR A 136 -5.87 12.73 3.35
N ALA A 137 -4.69 13.18 2.96
CA ALA A 137 -4.05 14.37 3.54
C ALA A 137 -4.84 15.65 3.32
N PHE A 138 -5.48 15.81 2.16
CA PHE A 138 -6.26 17.01 1.85
C PHE A 138 -7.46 17.17 2.78
N SER A 139 -8.23 16.11 3.00
CA SER A 139 -9.40 16.13 3.88
C SER A 139 -9.07 15.81 5.34
N ARG A 140 -7.84 15.39 5.63
CA ARG A 140 -7.40 14.93 6.97
C ARG A 140 -8.32 13.85 7.55
N ARG A 141 -8.76 12.92 6.68
CA ARG A 141 -9.71 11.86 7.04
C ARG A 141 -9.14 10.49 6.71
N ARG A 142 -9.47 9.53 7.56
CA ARG A 142 -9.22 8.11 7.29
C ARG A 142 -10.45 7.47 6.66
N ARG A 143 -10.23 6.54 5.76
CA ARG A 143 -11.25 5.61 5.28
C ARG A 143 -10.81 4.21 5.65
N ILE A 144 -11.61 3.54 6.47
CA ILE A 144 -11.33 2.17 6.88
C ILE A 144 -11.67 1.22 5.73
N VAL A 145 -10.79 0.28 5.46
CA VAL A 145 -10.93 -0.71 4.40
C VAL A 145 -10.93 -2.10 5.00
N ALA A 146 -12.03 -2.82 4.85
CA ALA A 146 -12.09 -4.22 5.18
C ALA A 146 -11.37 -5.05 4.11
N VAL A 147 -10.40 -5.85 4.51
CA VAL A 147 -9.66 -6.75 3.63
C VAL A 147 -10.44 -8.07 3.56
N ASP A 148 -11.59 -8.03 2.92
CA ASP A 148 -12.50 -9.16 2.77
C ASP A 148 -12.11 -10.09 1.62
N GLN A 149 -12.86 -11.16 1.42
CA GLN A 149 -12.58 -12.16 0.38
C GLN A 149 -12.68 -11.58 -1.03
N ASP A 150 -13.63 -10.69 -1.28
CA ASP A 150 -13.80 -10.07 -2.59
C ASP A 150 -12.61 -9.17 -2.93
N LEU A 151 -12.16 -8.36 -1.99
CA LEU A 151 -10.99 -7.50 -2.17
C LEU A 151 -9.71 -8.33 -2.34
N ARG A 152 -9.56 -9.41 -1.58
CA ARG A 152 -8.43 -10.34 -1.72
C ARG A 152 -8.39 -10.98 -3.11
N ALA A 153 -9.54 -11.40 -3.63
CA ALA A 153 -9.64 -11.96 -4.97
C ALA A 153 -9.25 -10.94 -6.05
N LYS A 154 -9.76 -9.72 -5.96
CA LYS A 154 -9.39 -8.63 -6.88
C LYS A 154 -7.89 -8.32 -6.83
N THR A 155 -7.30 -8.34 -5.64
CA THR A 155 -5.87 -8.08 -5.44
C THR A 155 -5.03 -9.18 -6.09
N LYS A 156 -5.39 -10.44 -5.91
CA LYS A 156 -4.72 -11.57 -6.55
C LYS A 156 -4.84 -11.54 -8.07
N ASP A 157 -5.98 -11.12 -8.59
CA ASP A 157 -6.18 -10.97 -10.05
C ASP A 157 -5.29 -9.88 -10.64
N ALA A 158 -4.93 -8.86 -9.85
CA ALA A 158 -4.04 -7.78 -10.27
C ALA A 158 -2.56 -8.15 -10.24
N ILE A 159 -2.18 -9.17 -9.47
CA ILE A 159 -0.81 -9.67 -9.37
C ILE A 159 -0.46 -10.54 -10.58
#